data_9a6906a399586bcca4b101c1af3d6401
#
_entry.id   9a6906a399586bcca4b101c1af3d6401
#
_cell.length_a   1.000
_cell.length_b   1.000
_cell.length_c   1.000
_cell.angle_alpha   90.00
_cell.angle_beta   90.00
_cell.angle_gamma   90.00
#
_symmetry.space_group_name_H-M   'P 1'
#
loop_
_entity.id
_entity.type
_entity.pdbx_description
1 polymer ?
#
loop_
_entity_poly.entity_id
_entity_poly.type
_entity_poly.pdbx_seq_one_letter_code
_entity_poly.pdbx_strand_id
1 'polypeptide(L)'
;DRSVSRGLGDVYKRQEIDIHAGGEDLIFPHHENEIAQSEAANGVQFAKYWMHNAFLNIDNKKMSKSLGNFFTVRDISKEYDLQVLRFFMLSAHYRNPINFSHDLMESAKNGLERIVTAVANLKHLSENAKEGSMAADEAEKIASLKEMYDKFEQAMDDDFNTADAISAVFEIVKFANSNSSAENTKEYIDTPVSYTHLRAHETLSD
;
A
#
# COMPACT_ATOMS: atom_id res chain seq x y z
N ASP A 1 -12.11 -17.52 -27.66
CA ASP A 1 -12.12 -16.68 -26.46
C ASP A 1 -13.46 -16.86 -25.74
N ARG A 2 -13.42 -17.50 -24.59
CA ARG A 2 -14.62 -17.86 -23.82
C ARG A 2 -14.82 -17.02 -22.57
N SER A 3 -14.15 -15.92 -22.45
CA SER A 3 -14.24 -15.04 -21.29
C SER A 3 -15.48 -14.13 -21.31
N VAL A 4 -16.18 -14.11 -22.39
CA VAL A 4 -17.14 -13.08 -22.80
C VAL A 4 -18.43 -13.06 -21.99
N SER A 5 -18.81 -14.11 -21.33
CA SER A 5 -20.17 -14.18 -20.78
C SER A 5 -20.28 -14.25 -19.27
N ARG A 6 -19.18 -14.08 -18.56
CA ARG A 6 -19.19 -14.16 -17.10
C ARG A 6 -19.81 -12.93 -16.43
N GLY A 7 -19.80 -11.79 -17.09
CA GLY A 7 -20.50 -10.59 -16.62
C GLY A 7 -22.00 -10.77 -16.49
N LEU A 8 -22.60 -11.64 -17.30
CA LEU A 8 -24.01 -11.96 -17.17
C LEU A 8 -24.34 -12.89 -16.00
N GLY A 9 -23.35 -13.62 -15.47
CA GLY A 9 -23.50 -14.41 -14.24
C GLY A 9 -23.57 -13.55 -12.98
N ASP A 10 -23.18 -12.31 -13.06
CA ASP A 10 -23.31 -11.33 -11.99
C ASP A 10 -24.69 -10.69 -11.87
N VAL A 11 -25.67 -11.32 -12.48
CA VAL A 11 -27.08 -10.95 -12.41
C VAL A 11 -27.66 -11.00 -10.97
N TYR A 12 -26.94 -11.61 -9.99
CA TYR A 12 -27.32 -11.37 -8.59
C TYR A 12 -27.01 -9.96 -8.14
N LYS A 13 -26.27 -9.25 -8.90
CA LYS A 13 -25.84 -7.89 -8.58
C LYS A 13 -26.67 -6.90 -9.39
N ARG A 14 -27.97 -6.90 -9.20
CA ARG A 14 -28.81 -5.74 -9.52
C ARG A 14 -28.42 -4.54 -8.65
N GLN A 15 -27.13 -4.42 -8.37
CA GLN A 15 -26.54 -3.42 -7.44
C GLN A 15 -25.41 -2.72 -8.16
N GLU A 16 -25.33 -1.44 -7.94
CA GLU A 16 -24.17 -0.65 -8.31
C GLU A 16 -22.93 -1.14 -7.54
N ILE A 17 -21.80 -1.32 -8.21
CA ILE A 17 -20.53 -1.69 -7.61
C ILE A 17 -19.87 -0.42 -7.07
N ASP A 18 -19.32 -0.46 -5.86
CA ASP A 18 -18.63 0.73 -5.33
C ASP A 18 -17.33 0.98 -6.09
N ILE A 19 -16.47 -0.03 -6.24
CA ILE A 19 -15.19 0.10 -6.92
C ILE A 19 -15.02 -1.06 -7.90
N HIS A 20 -14.76 -0.75 -9.18
CA HIS A 20 -14.33 -1.72 -10.17
C HIS A 20 -12.92 -1.41 -10.64
N ALA A 21 -12.05 -2.42 -10.63
CA ALA A 21 -10.64 -2.22 -10.92
C ALA A 21 -10.10 -3.24 -11.91
N GLY A 22 -9.05 -2.86 -12.65
CA GLY A 22 -8.34 -3.75 -13.57
C GLY A 22 -7.11 -3.09 -14.17
N GLY A 23 -6.45 -3.77 -15.11
CA GLY A 23 -5.37 -3.17 -15.88
C GLY A 23 -5.89 -2.13 -16.87
N GLU A 24 -5.05 -1.16 -17.23
CA GLU A 24 -5.39 -0.13 -18.22
C GLU A 24 -5.76 -0.71 -19.60
N ASP A 25 -5.23 -1.88 -19.94
CA ASP A 25 -5.56 -2.61 -21.17
C ASP A 25 -6.98 -3.18 -21.20
N LEU A 26 -7.67 -3.22 -20.07
CA LEU A 26 -9.06 -3.66 -19.97
C LEU A 26 -10.07 -2.52 -20.20
N ILE A 27 -9.64 -1.25 -20.18
CA ILE A 27 -10.54 -0.11 -20.40
C ILE A 27 -11.37 -0.34 -21.66
N PHE A 28 -10.68 -0.67 -22.76
CA PHE A 28 -11.32 -0.98 -24.02
C PHE A 28 -10.74 -2.29 -24.62
N PRO A 29 -11.61 -3.23 -25.06
CA PRO A 29 -13.08 -3.14 -25.07
C PRO A 29 -13.78 -3.74 -23.84
N HIS A 30 -13.07 -4.27 -22.85
CA HIS A 30 -13.68 -5.11 -21.80
C HIS A 30 -14.58 -4.32 -20.86
N HIS A 31 -14.08 -3.31 -20.20
CA HIS A 31 -14.83 -2.53 -19.22
C HIS A 31 -15.96 -1.74 -19.89
N GLU A 32 -15.76 -1.23 -21.10
CA GLU A 32 -16.83 -0.59 -21.89
C GLU A 32 -17.97 -1.57 -22.19
N ASN A 33 -17.65 -2.83 -22.50
CA ASN A 33 -18.65 -3.85 -22.72
C ASN A 33 -19.35 -4.25 -21.41
N GLU A 34 -18.64 -4.30 -20.29
CA GLU A 34 -19.24 -4.57 -18.97
C GLU A 34 -20.23 -3.48 -18.57
N ILE A 35 -19.88 -2.20 -18.78
CA ILE A 35 -20.78 -1.05 -18.58
C ILE A 35 -22.02 -1.22 -19.42
N ALA A 36 -21.84 -1.38 -20.74
CA ALA A 36 -22.97 -1.48 -21.68
C ALA A 36 -23.92 -2.63 -21.33
N GLN A 37 -23.38 -3.79 -20.98
CA GLN A 37 -24.21 -4.99 -20.66
C GLN A 37 -24.90 -4.82 -19.30
N SER A 38 -24.19 -4.34 -18.28
CA SER A 38 -24.74 -4.20 -16.94
C SER A 38 -25.80 -3.12 -16.88
N GLU A 39 -25.54 -1.95 -17.44
CA GLU A 39 -26.48 -0.83 -17.42
C GLU A 39 -27.71 -1.08 -18.27
N ALA A 40 -27.56 -1.73 -19.44
CA ALA A 40 -28.69 -2.13 -20.23
C ALA A 40 -29.58 -3.17 -19.52
N ALA A 41 -28.98 -4.07 -18.75
CA ALA A 41 -29.73 -5.13 -18.06
C ALA A 41 -30.40 -4.64 -16.75
N ASN A 42 -29.78 -3.73 -16.05
CA ASN A 42 -30.16 -3.35 -14.69
C ASN A 42 -30.77 -1.94 -14.59
N GLY A 43 -30.55 -1.07 -15.57
CA GLY A 43 -31.05 0.31 -15.58
C GLY A 43 -30.40 1.23 -14.53
N VAL A 44 -29.25 0.83 -13.98
CA VAL A 44 -28.48 1.57 -12.99
C VAL A 44 -27.02 1.62 -13.40
N GLN A 45 -26.27 2.58 -12.90
CA GLN A 45 -24.83 2.70 -13.11
C GLN A 45 -24.11 1.41 -12.68
N PHE A 46 -23.12 0.97 -13.46
CA PHE A 46 -22.41 -0.27 -13.17
C PHE A 46 -21.45 -0.13 -11.98
N ALA A 47 -20.62 0.89 -11.97
CA ALA A 47 -19.67 1.15 -10.88
C ALA A 47 -19.54 2.63 -10.59
N LYS A 48 -19.43 2.99 -9.30
CA LYS A 48 -19.23 4.39 -8.86
C LYS A 48 -17.84 4.89 -9.20
N TYR A 49 -16.83 4.05 -8.92
CA TYR A 49 -15.42 4.39 -9.08
C TYR A 49 -14.71 3.34 -9.92
N TRP A 50 -13.78 3.81 -10.75
CA TRP A 50 -12.96 2.98 -11.62
C TRP A 50 -11.50 3.17 -11.29
N MET A 51 -10.77 2.07 -11.12
CA MET A 51 -9.33 2.09 -10.88
C MET A 51 -8.62 1.27 -11.95
N HIS A 52 -7.69 1.91 -12.66
CA HIS A 52 -6.90 1.24 -13.70
C HIS A 52 -5.42 1.32 -13.35
N ASN A 53 -4.83 0.15 -13.08
CA ASN A 53 -3.40 0.06 -12.82
C ASN A 53 -2.61 -0.08 -14.12
N ALA A 54 -1.43 0.55 -14.13
CA ALA A 54 -0.49 0.42 -15.22
C ALA A 54 0.22 -0.94 -15.22
N PHE A 55 1.11 -1.15 -16.20
CA PHE A 55 1.79 -2.42 -16.43
C PHE A 55 2.99 -2.64 -15.50
N LEU A 56 3.28 -3.91 -15.26
CA LEU A 56 4.55 -4.37 -14.72
C LEU A 56 5.52 -4.60 -15.87
N ASN A 57 6.65 -3.90 -15.82
CA ASN A 57 7.79 -4.11 -16.70
C ASN A 57 8.85 -4.97 -16.00
N ILE A 58 9.65 -5.68 -16.77
CA ILE A 58 10.79 -6.44 -16.29
C ILE A 58 12.00 -5.96 -17.08
N ASP A 59 13.00 -5.45 -16.38
CA ASP A 59 14.19 -4.86 -16.98
C ASP A 59 13.85 -3.88 -18.12
N ASN A 60 12.90 -2.98 -17.84
CA ASN A 60 12.37 -1.96 -18.76
C ASN A 60 11.68 -2.51 -20.02
N LYS A 61 11.26 -3.78 -19.99
CA LYS A 61 10.50 -4.40 -21.08
C LYS A 61 9.16 -4.88 -20.53
N LYS A 62 8.09 -4.73 -21.32
CA LYS A 62 6.78 -5.26 -20.95
C LYS A 62 6.88 -6.76 -20.67
N MET A 63 6.38 -7.20 -19.52
CA MET A 63 6.29 -8.62 -19.20
C MET A 63 5.37 -9.35 -20.16
N SER A 64 5.86 -10.41 -20.79
CA SER A 64 5.06 -11.19 -21.73
C SER A 64 5.57 -12.63 -21.83
N LYS A 65 4.63 -13.57 -21.95
CA LYS A 65 4.98 -14.99 -22.14
C LYS A 65 5.77 -15.22 -23.44
N SER A 66 5.47 -14.47 -24.49
CA SER A 66 6.14 -14.56 -25.78
C SER A 66 7.59 -14.08 -25.75
N LEU A 67 7.94 -13.18 -24.83
CA LEU A 67 9.31 -12.68 -24.64
C LEU A 67 10.13 -13.54 -23.68
N GLY A 68 9.52 -14.57 -23.05
CA GLY A 68 10.20 -15.43 -22.11
C GLY A 68 10.60 -14.76 -20.79
N ASN A 69 10.16 -13.53 -20.55
CA ASN A 69 10.43 -12.75 -19.33
C ASN A 69 9.24 -12.78 -18.35
N PHE A 70 8.41 -13.83 -18.42
CA PHE A 70 7.27 -14.02 -17.56
C PHE A 70 7.63 -14.88 -16.35
N PHE A 71 7.28 -14.42 -15.15
CA PHE A 71 7.31 -15.20 -13.93
C PHE A 71 6.06 -14.96 -13.08
N THR A 72 5.75 -15.89 -12.22
CA THR A 72 4.60 -15.84 -11.34
C THR A 72 5.00 -15.32 -9.97
N VAL A 73 4.01 -14.85 -9.18
CA VAL A 73 4.20 -14.53 -7.75
C VAL A 73 4.79 -15.74 -7.01
N ARG A 74 4.39 -16.98 -7.37
CA ARG A 74 4.96 -18.21 -6.80
C ARG A 74 6.45 -18.39 -7.11
N ASP A 75 6.92 -17.92 -8.27
CA ASP A 75 8.34 -17.98 -8.57
C ASP A 75 9.12 -16.96 -7.76
N ILE A 76 8.60 -15.75 -7.64
CA ILE A 76 9.19 -14.69 -6.80
C ILE A 76 9.22 -15.12 -5.32
N SER A 77 8.19 -15.80 -4.81
CA SER A 77 8.13 -16.25 -3.41
C SER A 77 9.20 -17.26 -3.01
N LYS A 78 9.92 -17.83 -3.97
CA LYS A 78 11.06 -18.71 -3.69
C LYS A 78 12.34 -17.93 -3.34
N GLU A 79 12.41 -16.67 -3.72
CA GLU A 79 13.59 -15.81 -3.57
C GLU A 79 13.33 -14.67 -2.56
N TYR A 80 12.10 -14.16 -2.53
CA TYR A 80 11.71 -13.02 -1.69
C TYR A 80 10.49 -13.34 -0.84
N ASP A 81 10.45 -12.79 0.36
CA ASP A 81 9.23 -12.74 1.15
C ASP A 81 8.14 -11.95 0.40
N LEU A 82 6.91 -12.45 0.44
CA LEU A 82 5.78 -11.80 -0.25
C LEU A 82 5.44 -10.41 0.32
N GLN A 83 5.82 -10.12 1.57
CA GLN A 83 5.70 -8.78 2.14
C GLN A 83 6.64 -7.78 1.44
N VAL A 84 7.84 -8.23 1.05
CA VAL A 84 8.78 -7.41 0.26
C VAL A 84 8.18 -7.13 -1.12
N LEU A 85 7.60 -8.14 -1.77
CA LEU A 85 6.93 -7.95 -3.06
C LEU A 85 5.75 -6.96 -2.93
N ARG A 86 4.92 -7.13 -1.89
CA ARG A 86 3.81 -6.20 -1.62
C ARG A 86 4.30 -4.77 -1.41
N PHE A 87 5.33 -4.58 -0.59
CA PHE A 87 5.92 -3.27 -0.34
C PHE A 87 6.50 -2.66 -1.63
N PHE A 88 7.19 -3.47 -2.44
CA PHE A 88 7.67 -3.05 -3.76
C PHE A 88 6.54 -2.56 -4.66
N MET A 89 5.43 -3.31 -4.75
CA MET A 89 4.28 -2.91 -5.57
C MET A 89 3.63 -1.60 -5.11
N LEU A 90 3.65 -1.33 -3.80
CA LEU A 90 3.12 -0.09 -3.23
C LEU A 90 4.09 1.09 -3.32
N SER A 91 5.35 0.87 -3.68
CA SER A 91 6.37 1.93 -3.79
C SER A 91 6.18 2.87 -4.99
N ALA A 92 5.29 2.53 -5.89
CA ALA A 92 4.89 3.38 -7.02
C ALA A 92 3.37 3.61 -6.99
N HIS A 93 2.93 4.76 -7.50
CA HIS A 93 1.51 5.00 -7.70
C HIS A 93 0.93 3.99 -8.70
N TYR A 94 -0.23 3.42 -8.42
CA TYR A 94 -0.82 2.31 -9.22
C TYR A 94 -1.03 2.65 -10.70
N ARG A 95 -1.19 3.94 -11.04
CA ARG A 95 -1.32 4.41 -12.44
C ARG A 95 0.01 4.45 -13.19
N ASN A 96 1.13 4.31 -12.51
CA ASN A 96 2.45 4.38 -13.13
C ASN A 96 3.00 2.97 -13.41
N PRO A 97 3.62 2.74 -14.56
CA PRO A 97 4.31 1.48 -14.80
C PRO A 97 5.40 1.26 -13.75
N ILE A 98 5.41 0.07 -13.15
CA ILE A 98 6.47 -0.31 -12.23
C ILE A 98 7.45 -1.24 -12.91
N ASN A 99 8.75 -1.01 -12.73
CA ASN A 99 9.79 -1.85 -13.31
C ASN A 99 10.32 -2.83 -12.26
N PHE A 100 10.15 -4.12 -12.50
CA PHE A 100 10.70 -5.15 -11.64
C PHE A 100 12.16 -5.42 -12.02
N SER A 101 13.05 -5.34 -11.04
CA SER A 101 14.44 -5.77 -11.15
C SER A 101 14.92 -6.25 -9.78
N HIS A 102 15.98 -7.06 -9.78
CA HIS A 102 16.59 -7.56 -8.54
C HIS A 102 17.01 -6.41 -7.62
N ASP A 103 17.66 -5.38 -8.15
CA ASP A 103 18.13 -4.23 -7.37
C ASP A 103 16.99 -3.46 -6.71
N LEU A 104 15.86 -3.30 -7.40
CA LEU A 104 14.69 -2.63 -6.85
C LEU A 104 13.99 -3.49 -5.78
N MET A 105 14.00 -4.81 -5.94
CA MET A 105 13.49 -5.73 -4.91
C MET A 105 14.37 -5.71 -3.64
N GLU A 106 15.70 -5.70 -3.78
CA GLU A 106 16.61 -5.56 -2.64
C GLU A 106 16.46 -4.18 -1.96
N SER A 107 16.26 -3.13 -2.73
CA SER A 107 15.94 -1.80 -2.19
C SER A 107 14.63 -1.80 -1.40
N ALA A 108 13.58 -2.43 -1.92
CA ALA A 108 12.30 -2.57 -1.23
C ALA A 108 12.42 -3.39 0.06
N LYS A 109 13.20 -4.49 0.03
CA LYS A 109 13.50 -5.30 1.21
C LYS A 109 14.17 -4.48 2.30
N ASN A 110 15.24 -3.78 1.97
CA ASN A 110 15.95 -2.91 2.92
C ASN A 110 15.03 -1.79 3.47
N GLY A 111 14.17 -1.23 2.63
CA GLY A 111 13.18 -0.24 3.03
C GLY A 111 12.18 -0.80 4.05
N LEU A 112 11.60 -1.96 3.76
CA LEU A 112 10.66 -2.65 4.65
C LEU A 112 11.34 -3.04 5.98
N GLU A 113 12.55 -3.59 5.94
CA GLU A 113 13.31 -3.97 7.14
C GLU A 113 13.58 -2.76 8.06
N ARG A 114 13.84 -1.59 7.51
CA ARG A 114 13.99 -0.35 8.29
C ARG A 114 12.71 0.01 9.05
N ILE A 115 11.56 -0.11 8.40
CA ILE A 115 10.25 0.16 9.03
C ILE A 115 9.99 -0.86 10.14
N VAL A 116 10.13 -2.15 9.84
CA VAL A 116 9.88 -3.25 10.79
C VAL A 116 10.80 -3.13 12.02
N THR A 117 12.07 -2.83 11.81
CA THR A 117 13.04 -2.65 12.90
C THR A 117 12.67 -1.44 13.76
N ALA A 118 12.28 -0.32 13.17
CA ALA A 118 11.85 0.86 13.93
C ALA A 118 10.60 0.57 14.77
N VAL A 119 9.62 -0.14 14.22
CA VAL A 119 8.41 -0.55 14.96
C VAL A 119 8.77 -1.49 16.13
N ALA A 120 9.65 -2.47 15.90
CA ALA A 120 10.11 -3.37 16.97
C ALA A 120 10.83 -2.61 18.09
N ASN A 121 11.71 -1.67 17.74
CA ASN A 121 12.40 -0.83 18.71
C ASN A 121 11.43 0.03 19.52
N LEU A 122 10.46 0.67 18.86
CA LEU A 122 9.45 1.47 19.55
C LEU A 122 8.59 0.63 20.50
N LYS A 123 8.19 -0.57 20.12
CA LYS A 123 7.46 -1.50 20.99
C LYS A 123 8.30 -1.84 22.23
N HIS A 124 9.56 -2.19 22.03
CA HIS A 124 10.47 -2.46 23.14
C HIS A 124 10.64 -1.27 24.08
N LEU A 125 10.75 -0.06 23.53
CA LEU A 125 10.80 1.16 24.33
C LEU A 125 9.51 1.38 25.10
N SER A 126 8.34 1.20 24.48
CA SER A 126 7.04 1.33 25.14
C SER A 126 6.87 0.37 26.32
N GLU A 127 7.30 -0.89 26.17
CA GLU A 127 7.22 -1.90 27.23
C GLU A 127 8.10 -1.55 28.45
N ASN A 128 9.18 -0.78 28.26
CA ASN A 128 10.15 -0.42 29.28
C ASN A 128 10.09 1.07 29.69
N ALA A 129 9.17 1.83 29.11
CA ALA A 129 9.04 3.27 29.35
C ALA A 129 8.48 3.56 30.75
N LYS A 130 8.80 4.74 31.26
CA LYS A 130 8.29 5.22 32.55
C LYS A 130 6.81 5.59 32.44
N GLU A 131 6.01 5.09 33.37
CA GLU A 131 4.63 5.55 33.50
C GLU A 131 4.61 7.03 33.89
N GLY A 132 3.74 7.82 33.24
CA GLY A 132 3.62 9.26 33.50
C GLY A 132 3.00 9.99 32.32
N SER A 133 2.56 11.21 32.57
CA SER A 133 2.07 12.09 31.54
C SER A 133 3.20 12.71 30.74
N MET A 134 2.93 13.00 29.48
CA MET A 134 3.85 13.61 28.52
C MET A 134 4.41 14.93 29.02
N ALA A 135 5.72 15.13 28.91
CA ALA A 135 6.37 16.39 29.23
C ALA A 135 6.08 17.45 28.14
N ALA A 136 6.27 18.73 28.46
CA ALA A 136 5.93 19.83 27.56
C ALA A 136 6.77 19.78 26.24
N ASP A 137 8.05 19.42 26.33
CA ASP A 137 8.93 19.23 25.16
C ASP A 137 8.57 18.01 24.34
N GLU A 138 8.04 16.96 24.96
CA GLU A 138 7.51 15.78 24.28
C GLU A 138 6.22 16.13 23.51
N ALA A 139 5.33 16.94 24.08
CA ALA A 139 4.12 17.39 23.44
C ALA A 139 4.39 18.24 22.18
N GLU A 140 5.43 19.09 22.20
CA GLU A 140 5.86 19.84 21.02
C GLU A 140 6.34 18.91 19.88
N LYS A 141 7.11 17.89 20.22
CA LYS A 141 7.57 16.89 19.25
C LYS A 141 6.41 16.10 18.64
N ILE A 142 5.40 15.75 19.43
CA ILE A 142 4.19 15.07 18.93
C ILE A 142 3.41 15.92 17.95
N ALA A 143 3.39 17.25 18.10
CA ALA A 143 2.77 18.11 17.10
C ALA A 143 3.42 17.97 15.72
N SER A 144 4.76 17.90 15.65
CA SER A 144 5.49 17.66 14.41
C SER A 144 5.23 16.27 13.83
N LEU A 145 5.05 15.26 14.68
CA LEU A 145 4.70 13.91 14.24
C LEU A 145 3.31 13.87 13.60
N LYS A 146 2.37 14.63 14.17
CA LYS A 146 1.02 14.75 13.59
C LYS A 146 1.05 15.34 12.18
N GLU A 147 1.86 16.36 11.93
CA GLU A 147 2.02 16.92 10.58
C GLU A 147 2.51 15.87 9.56
N MET A 148 3.41 14.98 9.97
CA MET A 148 3.87 13.88 9.12
C MET A 148 2.77 12.86 8.85
N TYR A 149 1.94 12.58 9.85
CA TYR A 149 0.77 11.72 9.69
C TYR A 149 -0.29 12.35 8.77
N ASP A 150 -0.55 13.64 8.91
CA ASP A 150 -1.48 14.36 8.03
C ASP A 150 -1.01 14.31 6.56
N LYS A 151 0.30 14.32 6.30
CA LYS A 151 0.84 14.09 4.94
C LYS A 151 0.54 12.68 4.42
N PHE A 152 0.61 11.66 5.29
CA PHE A 152 0.23 10.29 4.91
C PHE A 152 -1.24 10.22 4.51
N GLU A 153 -2.15 10.79 5.31
CA GLU A 153 -3.57 10.82 4.99
C GLU A 153 -3.84 11.58 3.70
N GLN A 154 -3.25 12.76 3.51
CA GLN A 154 -3.38 13.55 2.29
C GLN A 154 -2.92 12.77 1.04
N ALA A 155 -1.81 12.04 1.13
CA ALA A 155 -1.33 11.22 0.03
C ALA A 155 -2.29 10.06 -0.28
N MET A 156 -2.88 9.44 0.74
CA MET A 156 -3.87 8.38 0.56
C MET A 156 -5.20 8.90 0.01
N ASP A 157 -5.60 10.11 0.39
CA ASP A 157 -6.80 10.78 -0.11
C ASP A 157 -6.61 11.28 -1.56
N ASP A 158 -5.36 11.49 -1.99
CA ASP A 158 -5.02 11.86 -3.37
C ASP A 158 -4.86 10.60 -4.24
N ASP A 159 -5.99 9.99 -4.58
CA ASP A 159 -6.07 8.84 -5.50
C ASP A 159 -5.18 7.64 -5.08
N PHE A 160 -5.10 7.37 -3.77
CA PHE A 160 -4.26 6.31 -3.20
C PHE A 160 -2.79 6.43 -3.61
N ASN A 161 -2.20 7.61 -3.49
CA ASN A 161 -0.78 7.85 -3.76
C ASN A 161 0.11 7.18 -2.71
N THR A 162 0.24 5.87 -2.83
CA THR A 162 1.03 5.04 -1.91
C THR A 162 2.51 5.38 -1.92
N ALA A 163 3.05 5.93 -3.00
CA ALA A 163 4.45 6.34 -3.09
C ALA A 163 4.75 7.48 -2.11
N ASP A 164 3.90 8.53 -2.11
CA ASP A 164 4.05 9.65 -1.18
C ASP A 164 3.66 9.24 0.25
N ALA A 165 2.65 8.39 0.40
CA ALA A 165 2.28 7.83 1.71
C ALA A 165 3.45 7.06 2.35
N ILE A 166 4.17 6.22 1.60
CA ILE A 166 5.37 5.51 2.08
C ILE A 166 6.49 6.50 2.43
N SER A 167 6.64 7.59 1.68
CA SER A 167 7.60 8.64 2.00
C SER A 167 7.29 9.28 3.35
N ALA A 168 6.02 9.57 3.63
CA ALA A 168 5.58 10.07 4.94
C ALA A 168 5.84 9.05 6.07
N VAL A 169 5.63 7.74 5.82
CA VAL A 169 5.98 6.67 6.77
C VAL A 169 7.48 6.69 7.09
N PHE A 170 8.36 6.90 6.11
CA PHE A 170 9.80 7.02 6.37
C PHE A 170 10.16 8.28 7.16
N GLU A 171 9.44 9.40 6.98
CA GLU A 171 9.61 10.58 7.84
C GLU A 171 9.24 10.27 9.29
N ILE A 172 8.12 9.58 9.53
CA ILE A 172 7.69 9.12 10.86
C ILE A 172 8.71 8.19 11.49
N VAL A 173 9.21 7.20 10.74
CA VAL A 173 10.27 6.27 11.21
C VAL A 173 11.55 7.01 11.57
N LYS A 174 11.96 7.96 10.75
CA LYS A 174 13.15 8.80 11.05
C LYS A 174 12.95 9.63 12.30
N PHE A 175 11.77 10.26 12.44
CA PHE A 175 11.41 11.01 13.63
C PHE A 175 11.47 10.12 14.88
N ALA A 176 10.83 8.97 14.84
CA ALA A 176 10.78 8.02 15.95
C ALA A 176 12.19 7.58 16.38
N ASN A 177 13.04 7.18 15.43
CA ASN A 177 14.41 6.77 15.72
C ASN A 177 15.29 7.89 16.31
N SER A 178 14.99 9.16 15.99
CA SER A 178 15.78 10.30 16.46
C SER A 178 15.29 10.90 17.77
N ASN A 179 14.03 10.69 18.13
CA ASN A 179 13.38 11.38 19.24
C ASN A 179 12.88 10.44 20.34
N SER A 180 12.93 9.11 20.15
CA SER A 180 12.47 8.16 21.16
C SER A 180 13.65 7.49 21.87
N SER A 181 13.58 7.44 23.21
CA SER A 181 14.59 6.85 24.08
C SER A 181 13.94 6.23 25.33
N ALA A 182 14.69 5.48 26.12
CA ALA A 182 14.23 4.89 27.38
C ALA A 182 13.93 5.93 28.48
N GLU A 183 14.28 7.20 28.26
CA GLU A 183 14.01 8.29 29.20
C GLU A 183 12.63 8.92 29.01
N ASN A 184 12.04 8.71 27.84
CA ASN A 184 10.73 9.25 27.50
C ASN A 184 9.60 8.57 28.27
N THR A 185 8.49 9.30 28.41
CA THR A 185 7.27 8.76 29.02
C THR A 185 6.61 7.74 28.09
N LYS A 186 5.88 6.80 28.69
CA LYS A 186 5.14 5.80 27.92
C LYS A 186 4.12 6.44 26.98
N GLU A 187 3.38 7.44 27.44
CA GLU A 187 2.41 8.19 26.64
C GLU A 187 3.07 8.79 25.37
N TYR A 188 4.29 9.33 25.52
CA TYR A 188 5.05 9.84 24.38
C TYR A 188 5.44 8.72 23.39
N ILE A 189 5.98 7.60 23.89
CA ILE A 189 6.41 6.49 23.03
C ILE A 189 5.24 5.80 22.33
N ASP A 190 4.09 5.65 23.00
CA ASP A 190 2.91 5.00 22.43
C ASP A 190 2.32 5.79 21.26
N THR A 191 2.54 7.11 21.19
CA THR A 191 2.05 7.94 20.10
C THR A 191 2.69 7.56 18.75
N PRO A 192 4.03 7.60 18.56
CA PRO A 192 4.66 7.12 17.33
C PRO A 192 4.41 5.63 17.07
N VAL A 193 4.26 4.79 18.12
CA VAL A 193 3.81 3.40 17.94
C VAL A 193 2.48 3.34 17.24
N SER A 194 1.48 4.11 17.68
CA SER A 194 0.15 4.13 17.07
C SER A 194 0.19 4.58 15.61
N TYR A 195 0.98 5.59 15.29
CA TYR A 195 1.13 6.09 13.92
C TYR A 195 1.92 5.15 13.00
N THR A 196 2.90 4.41 13.52
CA THR A 196 3.61 3.37 12.77
C THR A 196 2.82 2.07 12.67
N HIS A 197 1.88 1.84 13.61
CA HIS A 197 0.93 0.72 13.58
C HIS A 197 -0.16 0.89 12.52
N LEU A 198 -0.16 2.00 11.79
CA LEU A 198 -1.06 2.20 10.70
C LEU A 198 -1.06 0.99 9.76
N ARG A 199 -1.79 -0.04 10.19
CA ARG A 199 -2.15 -1.22 9.43
C ARG A 199 -1.00 -2.12 8.95
N ALA A 200 0.21 -1.98 9.49
CA ALA A 200 1.20 -3.05 9.33
C ALA A 200 0.71 -4.35 10.00
N HIS A 201 -0.17 -4.23 11.00
CA HIS A 201 -0.64 -5.38 11.80
C HIS A 201 -1.69 -6.23 11.09
N GLU A 202 -2.54 -5.68 10.25
CA GLU A 202 -3.52 -6.47 9.49
C GLU A 202 -2.88 -7.28 8.35
N THR A 203 -1.59 -7.05 8.09
CA THR A 203 -0.87 -7.70 7.00
C THR A 203 0.25 -8.65 7.45
N LEU A 204 0.53 -8.72 8.76
CA LEU A 204 1.60 -9.53 9.33
C LEU A 204 1.12 -10.65 10.26
N SER A 205 -0.19 -10.78 10.48
CA SER A 205 -0.73 -11.69 11.51
C SER A 205 -1.54 -12.87 10.99
N ASP A 206 -1.35 -13.29 9.72
CA ASP A 206 -1.90 -14.56 9.23
C ASP A 206 -0.85 -15.39 8.49
#